data_41327d08a916342af725d694c60073ce
#
_entry.id   41327d08a916342af725d694c60073ce
#
_cell.length_a   1.000
_cell.length_b   1.000
_cell.length_c   1.000
_cell.angle_alpha   90.00
_cell.angle_beta   90.00
_cell.angle_gamma   90.00
#
_symmetry.space_group_name_H-M   'P 1'
#
loop_
_entity.id
_entity.type
_entity.pdbx_description
1 polymer ?
#
loop_
_entity_poly.entity_id
_entity_poly.type
_entity_poly.pdbx_seq_one_letter_code
_entity_poly.pdbx_strand_id
1 'polypeptide(L)'
;MATIVQSNMKLKGNVKLPPVNAPLPDGANLFADFSTGRYVIKHASGNVIRSASLTDILSFTRASVATRVGATGLVEYLQSGEPAIDYDPVTLDCLGLRTELSSINRVAWSQDFTKTASWTPANISITANDAISPDGNTTATKLIEATDSVASVRTLLAITTSDAVAASPYTFSIFAKANTAGVVQLAAQGAVAATAFANFDLKNGKIGKVSPGSATVGMFQVTMEAYRNGWYRIAITITPNASASPQFTVALVNDDSSATALPSYLPATPKSVWIWGAQPERRDGYSSYIPTAGAEVTRASDVCTTPSTTAFITAAAGTILAAVVNPHSLQTLSGKYNSLACVTVLDNSVSGPHIRFAYRPPASGTAMGTPQGAALGVVPDSSGTAKNLEIPSMTAVSDSEQSCIFAFDGTALTTKLFDGYNWYKRSVTGVPPALNRLTIGRAYLDTNNYFNGHIKKIIYWPTALSDTDMEQILSYQ
;
A
#
# COMPACT_ATOMS: atom_id res chain seq x y z
N MET A 1 -28.85 -29.86 -6.97
CA MET A 1 -29.38 -28.70 -7.71
C MET A 1 -29.07 -27.47 -6.86
N ALA A 2 -28.13 -26.67 -7.30
CA ALA A 2 -27.78 -25.41 -6.64
C ALA A 2 -28.61 -24.29 -7.27
N THR A 3 -29.44 -23.65 -6.47
CA THR A 3 -30.30 -22.54 -6.87
C THR A 3 -29.46 -21.30 -7.00
N ILE A 4 -29.27 -20.80 -8.24
CA ILE A 4 -28.64 -19.51 -8.50
C ILE A 4 -29.66 -18.42 -8.15
N VAL A 5 -29.41 -17.65 -7.11
CA VAL A 5 -30.15 -16.43 -6.83
C VAL A 5 -29.59 -15.33 -7.72
N GLN A 6 -30.31 -15.00 -8.80
CA GLN A 6 -30.03 -13.81 -9.58
C GLN A 6 -30.47 -12.57 -8.81
N SER A 7 -29.50 -11.80 -8.30
CA SER A 7 -29.79 -10.45 -7.82
C SER A 7 -29.90 -9.51 -9.02
N ASN A 8 -31.04 -8.83 -9.17
CA ASN A 8 -31.29 -7.80 -10.19
C ASN A 8 -30.54 -6.50 -9.88
N MET A 9 -29.21 -6.53 -9.84
CA MET A 9 -28.40 -5.34 -9.75
C MET A 9 -28.07 -4.87 -11.18
N LYS A 10 -28.69 -3.77 -11.62
CA LYS A 10 -28.30 -3.09 -12.87
C LYS A 10 -26.92 -2.45 -12.67
N LEU A 11 -25.88 -3.13 -13.14
CA LEU A 11 -24.55 -2.55 -13.29
C LEU A 11 -24.62 -1.48 -14.39
N LYS A 12 -24.35 -0.23 -14.03
CA LYS A 12 -24.08 0.84 -15.00
C LYS A 12 -22.67 0.65 -15.53
N GLY A 13 -22.56 0.31 -16.80
CA GLY A 13 -21.32 0.12 -17.53
C GLY A 13 -21.21 -1.31 -18.08
N ASN A 14 -20.72 -1.44 -19.30
CA ASN A 14 -20.45 -2.72 -19.95
C ASN A 14 -19.25 -3.42 -19.30
N VAL A 15 -19.39 -3.87 -18.06
CA VAL A 15 -18.42 -4.79 -17.45
C VAL A 15 -18.68 -6.16 -18.10
N LYS A 16 -18.00 -6.45 -19.17
CA LYS A 16 -17.83 -7.83 -19.65
C LYS A 16 -16.97 -8.54 -18.60
N LEU A 17 -17.61 -9.22 -17.66
CA LEU A 17 -16.90 -10.23 -16.87
C LEU A 17 -16.31 -11.22 -17.89
N PRO A 18 -14.99 -11.43 -17.93
CA PRO A 18 -14.41 -12.43 -18.81
C PRO A 18 -15.05 -13.77 -18.45
N PRO A 19 -15.37 -14.61 -19.43
CA PRO A 19 -15.99 -15.90 -19.14
C PRO A 19 -15.06 -16.69 -18.23
N VAL A 20 -15.62 -17.34 -17.22
CA VAL A 20 -14.88 -18.21 -16.26
C VAL A 20 -14.05 -19.27 -17.01
N ASN A 21 -14.42 -19.56 -18.25
CA ASN A 21 -13.77 -20.52 -19.15
C ASN A 21 -12.76 -19.90 -20.13
N ALA A 22 -12.36 -18.61 -19.96
CA ALA A 22 -11.33 -18.07 -20.85
C ALA A 22 -10.05 -18.92 -20.77
N PRO A 23 -9.40 -19.25 -21.88
CA PRO A 23 -8.24 -20.13 -21.88
C PRO A 23 -7.09 -19.55 -21.08
N LEU A 24 -6.27 -20.43 -20.51
CA LEU A 24 -4.95 -20.06 -20.02
C LEU A 24 -4.15 -19.47 -21.19
N PRO A 25 -3.38 -18.39 -21.06
CA PRO A 25 -2.48 -17.94 -22.12
C PRO A 25 -1.59 -19.09 -22.60
N ASP A 26 -1.38 -19.19 -23.89
CA ASP A 26 -0.67 -20.30 -24.50
C ASP A 26 0.67 -20.56 -23.81
N GLY A 27 0.88 -21.82 -23.43
CA GLY A 27 2.08 -22.25 -22.71
C GLY A 27 2.20 -21.84 -21.24
N ALA A 28 1.31 -21.00 -20.70
CA ALA A 28 1.35 -20.60 -19.31
C ALA A 28 0.93 -21.73 -18.37
N ASN A 29 1.52 -21.75 -17.17
CA ASN A 29 1.15 -22.68 -16.10
C ASN A 29 0.42 -22.00 -14.93
N LEU A 30 0.54 -20.68 -14.79
CA LEU A 30 -0.24 -19.88 -13.82
C LEU A 30 -0.80 -18.65 -14.50
N PHE A 31 -2.06 -18.37 -14.24
CA PHE A 31 -2.72 -17.11 -14.53
C PHE A 31 -3.51 -16.69 -13.30
N ALA A 32 -3.09 -15.62 -12.66
CA ALA A 32 -3.76 -15.04 -11.52
C ALA A 32 -4.09 -13.57 -11.85
N ASP A 33 -5.35 -13.33 -12.18
CA ASP A 33 -5.87 -11.98 -12.41
C ASP A 33 -6.73 -11.58 -11.20
N PHE A 34 -6.13 -10.81 -10.32
CA PHE A 34 -6.75 -10.36 -9.07
C PHE A 34 -7.82 -9.28 -9.32
N SER A 35 -7.72 -8.55 -10.44
CA SER A 35 -8.69 -7.50 -10.78
C SER A 35 -10.01 -8.06 -11.32
N THR A 36 -9.98 -9.22 -11.95
CA THR A 36 -11.16 -9.88 -12.49
C THR A 36 -11.61 -11.10 -11.69
N GLY A 37 -10.85 -11.48 -10.65
CA GLY A 37 -11.14 -12.67 -9.84
C GLY A 37 -11.00 -13.96 -10.64
N ARG A 38 -10.05 -14.02 -11.56
CA ARG A 38 -9.83 -15.18 -12.41
C ARG A 38 -8.49 -15.82 -12.11
N TYR A 39 -8.53 -17.07 -11.68
CA TYR A 39 -7.36 -17.83 -11.28
C TYR A 39 -7.30 -19.18 -11.99
N VAL A 40 -6.17 -19.49 -12.63
CA VAL A 40 -5.94 -20.74 -13.35
C VAL A 40 -4.56 -21.25 -13.04
N ILE A 41 -4.43 -22.53 -12.71
CA ILE A 41 -3.16 -23.20 -12.55
C ILE A 41 -3.14 -24.52 -13.33
N LYS A 42 -2.05 -24.80 -14.03
CA LYS A 42 -1.80 -26.06 -14.72
C LYS A 42 -0.68 -26.78 -14.01
N HIS A 43 -0.97 -27.95 -13.45
CA HIS A 43 0.00 -28.81 -12.81
C HIS A 43 0.90 -29.53 -13.83
N ALA A 44 2.07 -29.99 -13.38
CA ALA A 44 2.98 -30.77 -14.22
C ALA A 44 2.33 -32.06 -14.78
N SER A 45 1.33 -32.61 -14.08
CA SER A 45 0.51 -33.73 -14.57
C SER A 45 -0.41 -33.39 -15.74
N GLY A 46 -0.47 -32.12 -16.14
CA GLY A 46 -1.39 -31.62 -17.16
C GLY A 46 -2.77 -31.24 -16.64
N ASN A 47 -3.08 -31.52 -15.37
CA ASN A 47 -4.36 -31.12 -14.78
C ASN A 47 -4.46 -29.59 -14.67
N VAL A 48 -5.60 -29.03 -15.08
CA VAL A 48 -5.87 -27.58 -15.06
C VAL A 48 -7.00 -27.30 -14.09
N ILE A 49 -6.70 -26.52 -13.05
CA ILE A 49 -7.68 -26.03 -12.08
C ILE A 49 -8.02 -24.57 -12.42
N ARG A 50 -9.30 -24.25 -12.45
CA ARG A 50 -9.85 -22.90 -12.66
C ARG A 50 -10.74 -22.53 -11.50
N SER A 51 -10.60 -21.32 -10.98
CA SER A 51 -11.38 -20.84 -9.85
C SER A 51 -11.64 -19.33 -9.94
N ALA A 52 -12.72 -18.89 -9.32
CA ALA A 52 -12.99 -17.49 -9.00
C ALA A 52 -12.48 -17.11 -7.59
N SER A 53 -12.00 -18.09 -6.82
CA SER A 53 -11.40 -17.88 -5.50
C SER A 53 -9.88 -17.99 -5.58
N LEU A 54 -9.19 -16.97 -5.08
CA LEU A 54 -7.73 -16.96 -4.97
C LEU A 54 -7.21 -18.14 -4.18
N THR A 55 -7.85 -18.47 -3.06
CA THR A 55 -7.40 -19.49 -2.11
C THR A 55 -7.52 -20.93 -2.62
N ASP A 56 -8.22 -21.15 -3.74
CA ASP A 56 -8.25 -22.47 -4.40
C ASP A 56 -6.95 -22.75 -5.19
N ILE A 57 -6.22 -21.71 -5.56
CA ILE A 57 -5.02 -21.76 -6.42
C ILE A 57 -3.76 -21.37 -5.65
N LEU A 58 -3.87 -20.35 -4.80
CA LEU A 58 -2.77 -19.78 -4.01
C LEU A 58 -3.03 -19.95 -2.53
N SER A 59 -1.98 -20.19 -1.76
CA SER A 59 -2.05 -20.11 -0.29
C SER A 59 -1.94 -18.65 0.13
N PHE A 60 -2.92 -18.16 0.88
CA PHE A 60 -2.88 -16.82 1.47
C PHE A 60 -3.05 -16.93 2.99
N THR A 61 -2.16 -16.26 3.72
CA THR A 61 -2.23 -16.21 5.18
C THR A 61 -1.97 -14.80 5.71
N ARG A 62 -2.70 -14.43 6.74
CA ARG A 62 -2.50 -13.27 7.61
C ARG A 62 -3.04 -13.61 8.99
N ALA A 63 -2.22 -13.53 10.02
CA ALA A 63 -2.59 -13.94 11.39
C ALA A 63 -3.48 -12.93 12.14
N SER A 64 -3.96 -11.87 11.47
CA SER A 64 -4.81 -10.83 12.05
C SER A 64 -5.96 -10.48 11.13
N VAL A 65 -6.96 -9.76 11.68
CA VAL A 65 -7.92 -8.97 10.89
C VAL A 65 -7.19 -7.87 10.12
N ALA A 66 -7.81 -7.34 9.07
CA ALA A 66 -7.35 -6.21 8.28
C ALA A 66 -8.53 -5.40 7.76
N THR A 67 -8.26 -4.34 6.99
CA THR A 67 -9.28 -3.65 6.21
C THR A 67 -8.86 -3.55 4.75
N ARG A 68 -9.83 -3.32 3.89
CA ARG A 68 -9.67 -2.96 2.48
C ARG A 68 -10.67 -1.88 2.10
N VAL A 69 -10.50 -1.28 0.94
CA VAL A 69 -11.59 -0.60 0.25
C VAL A 69 -12.35 -1.63 -0.57
N GLY A 70 -13.63 -1.81 -0.31
CA GLY A 70 -14.47 -2.76 -1.05
C GLY A 70 -14.97 -2.20 -2.38
N ALA A 71 -15.68 -3.03 -3.15
CA ALA A 71 -16.23 -2.68 -4.45
C ALA A 71 -17.28 -1.53 -4.41
N THR A 72 -17.77 -1.19 -3.23
CA THR A 72 -18.67 -0.05 -3.00
C THR A 72 -17.93 1.24 -2.66
N GLY A 73 -16.58 1.20 -2.53
CA GLY A 73 -15.74 2.32 -2.11
C GLY A 73 -15.78 2.58 -0.59
N LEU A 74 -16.34 1.65 0.18
CA LEU A 74 -16.34 1.71 1.64
C LEU A 74 -15.17 0.93 2.22
N VAL A 75 -14.72 1.33 3.40
CA VAL A 75 -13.75 0.56 4.19
C VAL A 75 -14.45 -0.69 4.74
N GLU A 76 -13.98 -1.86 4.37
CA GLU A 76 -14.51 -3.17 4.79
C GLU A 76 -13.52 -3.88 5.70
N TYR A 77 -14.04 -4.66 6.64
CA TYR A 77 -13.25 -5.47 7.58
C TYR A 77 -13.06 -6.89 7.03
N LEU A 78 -11.83 -7.36 7.05
CA LEU A 78 -11.43 -8.69 6.60
C LEU A 78 -11.07 -9.58 7.78
N GLN A 79 -11.44 -10.85 7.70
CA GLN A 79 -11.03 -11.85 8.68
C GLN A 79 -9.55 -12.24 8.52
N SER A 80 -9.00 -12.91 9.53
CA SER A 80 -7.68 -13.54 9.45
C SER A 80 -7.62 -14.49 8.23
N GLY A 81 -6.56 -14.38 7.43
CA GLY A 81 -6.38 -15.20 6.23
C GLY A 81 -7.21 -14.80 5.01
N GLU A 82 -8.08 -13.80 5.10
CA GLU A 82 -8.86 -13.32 3.96
C GLU A 82 -8.03 -12.35 3.09
N PRO A 83 -7.88 -12.60 1.77
CA PRO A 83 -7.11 -11.74 0.87
C PRO A 83 -7.75 -10.36 0.70
N ALA A 84 -6.93 -9.32 0.66
CA ALA A 84 -7.35 -7.96 0.42
C ALA A 84 -7.38 -7.66 -1.09
N ILE A 85 -8.49 -7.94 -1.76
CA ILE A 85 -8.74 -7.42 -3.12
C ILE A 85 -9.30 -6.02 -2.95
N ASP A 86 -8.51 -5.04 -3.31
CA ASP A 86 -8.74 -3.63 -3.02
C ASP A 86 -9.30 -2.89 -4.24
N TYR A 87 -10.02 -1.81 -3.98
CA TYR A 87 -10.66 -0.97 -5.00
C TYR A 87 -10.29 0.49 -4.77
N ASP A 88 -10.27 1.26 -5.85
CA ASP A 88 -10.19 2.71 -5.75
C ASP A 88 -11.44 3.25 -5.04
N PRO A 89 -11.29 4.06 -3.97
CA PRO A 89 -12.44 4.51 -3.19
C PRO A 89 -13.36 5.49 -3.92
N VAL A 90 -12.95 6.05 -5.06
CA VAL A 90 -13.72 7.04 -5.84
C VAL A 90 -14.20 6.45 -7.15
N THR A 91 -13.28 5.91 -7.98
CA THR A 91 -13.62 5.36 -9.31
C THR A 91 -14.25 3.99 -9.21
N LEU A 92 -13.99 3.24 -8.11
CA LEU A 92 -14.42 1.85 -7.89
C LEU A 92 -13.74 0.84 -8.81
N ASP A 93 -12.65 1.24 -9.45
CA ASP A 93 -11.83 0.32 -10.22
C ASP A 93 -11.15 -0.68 -9.28
N CYS A 94 -11.13 -1.95 -9.67
CA CYS A 94 -10.42 -2.97 -8.90
C CYS A 94 -8.91 -2.77 -9.08
N LEU A 95 -8.21 -2.52 -7.97
CA LEU A 95 -6.76 -2.33 -7.94
C LEU A 95 -6.01 -3.67 -7.85
N GLY A 96 -6.69 -4.74 -7.46
CA GLY A 96 -6.13 -6.07 -7.34
C GLY A 96 -5.76 -6.46 -5.91
N LEU A 97 -4.86 -7.45 -5.78
CA LEU A 97 -4.40 -7.95 -4.48
C LEU A 97 -3.46 -6.95 -3.82
N ARG A 98 -3.83 -6.46 -2.66
CA ARG A 98 -2.96 -5.68 -1.78
C ARG A 98 -2.17 -6.60 -0.88
N THR A 99 -0.84 -6.40 -0.83
CA THR A 99 0.06 -7.10 0.10
C THR A 99 0.81 -6.09 0.95
N GLU A 100 0.85 -6.32 2.25
CA GLU A 100 1.42 -5.36 3.19
C GLU A 100 2.30 -6.02 4.25
N LEU A 101 3.32 -5.28 4.67
CA LEU A 101 4.12 -5.57 5.86
C LEU A 101 3.27 -5.42 7.13
N SER A 102 3.67 -6.09 8.20
CA SER A 102 3.08 -5.88 9.52
C SER A 102 3.18 -4.41 9.97
N SER A 103 2.12 -3.90 10.55
CA SER A 103 2.07 -2.56 11.13
C SER A 103 1.25 -2.52 12.41
N ILE A 104 1.46 -1.49 13.23
CA ILE A 104 0.78 -1.29 14.51
C ILE A 104 0.12 0.08 14.52
N ASN A 105 -1.19 0.12 14.73
CA ASN A 105 -1.86 1.36 15.08
C ASN A 105 -1.64 1.64 16.58
N ARG A 106 -0.96 2.73 16.89
CA ARG A 106 -0.45 3.06 18.21
C ARG A 106 -1.38 3.91 19.06
N VAL A 107 -2.54 4.29 18.56
CA VAL A 107 -3.57 4.91 19.37
C VAL A 107 -4.57 3.85 19.84
N ALA A 108 -4.90 3.83 21.14
CA ALA A 108 -5.76 2.76 21.68
C ALA A 108 -7.23 2.87 21.24
N TRP A 109 -7.68 4.07 20.84
CA TRP A 109 -9.06 4.34 20.41
C TRP A 109 -9.05 5.14 19.10
N SER A 110 -9.04 4.45 17.98
CA SER A 110 -8.88 5.08 16.65
C SER A 110 -10.16 5.70 16.08
N GLN A 111 -11.33 5.34 16.62
CA GLN A 111 -12.64 5.84 16.16
C GLN A 111 -13.37 6.62 17.24
N ASP A 112 -13.11 6.36 18.51
CA ASP A 112 -13.76 7.05 19.63
C ASP A 112 -12.85 8.15 20.19
N PHE A 113 -13.02 9.36 19.71
CA PHE A 113 -12.24 10.53 20.09
C PHE A 113 -12.67 11.16 21.42
N THR A 114 -13.69 10.61 22.09
CA THR A 114 -14.10 11.01 23.44
C THR A 114 -13.23 10.38 24.54
N LYS A 115 -12.42 9.39 24.20
CA LYS A 115 -11.58 8.65 25.15
C LYS A 115 -10.34 9.43 25.53
N THR A 116 -10.35 10.02 26.73
CA THR A 116 -9.25 10.84 27.26
C THR A 116 -7.93 10.06 27.46
N ALA A 117 -7.98 8.74 27.50
CA ALA A 117 -6.78 7.88 27.48
C ALA A 117 -6.02 7.92 26.15
N SER A 118 -6.68 8.34 25.06
CA SER A 118 -6.08 8.42 23.72
C SER A 118 -6.09 9.83 23.14
N TRP A 119 -6.92 10.73 23.67
CA TRP A 119 -7.16 12.02 23.06
C TRP A 119 -7.24 13.14 24.09
N THR A 120 -6.49 14.20 23.84
CA THR A 120 -6.51 15.42 24.67
C THR A 120 -7.04 16.59 23.83
N PRO A 121 -8.31 17.00 24.00
CA PRO A 121 -8.86 18.17 23.33
C PRO A 121 -8.41 19.47 24.00
N ALA A 122 -8.20 20.53 23.21
CA ALA A 122 -7.97 21.88 23.68
C ALA A 122 -8.77 22.87 22.80
N ASN A 123 -9.64 23.63 23.42
CA ASN A 123 -10.51 24.66 22.81
C ASN A 123 -11.38 24.11 21.65
N ILE A 124 -11.80 22.87 21.79
CA ILE A 124 -12.77 22.21 20.91
C ILE A 124 -13.76 21.40 21.75
N SER A 125 -14.94 21.18 21.22
CA SER A 125 -15.89 20.18 21.71
C SER A 125 -16.00 19.02 20.75
N ILE A 126 -16.36 17.85 21.27
CA ILE A 126 -16.41 16.58 20.52
C ILE A 126 -17.81 16.00 20.59
N THR A 127 -18.39 15.68 19.44
CA THR A 127 -19.65 14.94 19.33
C THR A 127 -19.41 13.64 18.59
N ALA A 128 -19.48 12.51 19.31
CA ALA A 128 -19.30 11.20 18.72
C ALA A 128 -20.52 10.78 17.88
N ASN A 129 -20.30 9.91 16.89
CA ASN A 129 -21.35 9.28 16.10
C ASN A 129 -22.30 10.27 15.41
N ASP A 130 -21.75 11.37 14.89
CA ASP A 130 -22.52 12.48 14.31
C ASP A 130 -22.77 12.35 12.80
N ALA A 131 -21.98 11.56 12.08
CA ALA A 131 -22.11 11.39 10.64
C ALA A 131 -21.70 9.97 10.18
N ILE A 132 -22.07 9.66 8.92
CA ILE A 132 -21.65 8.41 8.26
C ILE A 132 -20.15 8.50 7.96
N SER A 133 -19.41 7.51 8.44
CA SER A 133 -17.97 7.33 8.30
C SER A 133 -17.60 6.60 7.00
N PRO A 134 -16.31 6.50 6.64
CA PRO A 134 -15.83 5.78 5.46
C PRO A 134 -16.19 4.29 5.39
N ASP A 135 -16.53 3.65 6.52
CA ASP A 135 -16.99 2.26 6.58
C ASP A 135 -18.51 2.10 6.43
N GLY A 136 -19.24 3.21 6.19
CA GLY A 136 -20.68 3.21 5.99
C GLY A 136 -21.52 3.24 7.29
N ASN A 137 -20.88 3.20 8.45
CA ASN A 137 -21.57 3.27 9.75
C ASN A 137 -21.68 4.73 10.25
N THR A 138 -22.60 4.99 11.18
CA THR A 138 -22.70 6.31 11.82
C THR A 138 -21.74 6.37 13.01
N THR A 139 -20.43 6.44 12.74
CA THR A 139 -19.36 6.44 13.74
C THR A 139 -18.37 7.61 13.59
N ALA A 140 -18.59 8.50 12.63
CA ALA A 140 -17.76 9.68 12.48
C ALA A 140 -17.99 10.67 13.63
N THR A 141 -16.91 11.25 14.11
CA THR A 141 -16.91 12.22 15.22
C THR A 141 -16.83 13.64 14.66
N LYS A 142 -17.65 14.54 15.17
CA LYS A 142 -17.59 15.97 14.88
C LYS A 142 -16.67 16.67 15.87
N LEU A 143 -15.67 17.40 15.35
CA LEU A 143 -14.88 18.38 16.11
C LEU A 143 -15.45 19.77 15.87
N ILE A 144 -15.74 20.50 16.93
CA ILE A 144 -16.36 21.82 16.88
C ILE A 144 -15.44 22.81 17.60
N GLU A 145 -15.15 23.95 16.99
CA GLU A 145 -14.42 25.05 17.61
C GLU A 145 -15.13 25.55 18.89
N ALA A 146 -14.39 25.75 19.97
CA ALA A 146 -14.94 26.39 21.15
C ALA A 146 -15.22 27.87 20.90
N THR A 147 -16.21 28.41 21.61
CA THR A 147 -16.50 29.85 21.65
C THR A 147 -15.66 30.47 22.73
N ASP A 148 -14.56 31.12 22.34
CA ASP A 148 -13.63 31.81 23.24
C ASP A 148 -13.76 33.32 23.13
N SER A 149 -13.31 34.03 24.16
CA SER A 149 -13.19 35.50 24.14
C SER A 149 -11.81 35.98 23.68
N VAL A 150 -10.84 35.08 23.56
CA VAL A 150 -9.47 35.35 23.12
C VAL A 150 -9.02 34.35 22.05
N ALA A 151 -8.05 34.77 21.24
CA ALA A 151 -7.47 33.86 20.25
C ALA A 151 -6.76 32.69 20.95
N SER A 152 -7.07 31.47 20.50
CA SER A 152 -6.51 30.23 21.03
C SER A 152 -6.26 29.18 19.95
N VAL A 153 -5.41 28.20 20.23
CA VAL A 153 -5.25 27.01 19.38
C VAL A 153 -6.45 26.07 19.59
N ARG A 154 -6.85 25.36 18.51
CA ARG A 154 -7.97 24.40 18.53
C ARG A 154 -7.49 23.06 18.09
N THR A 155 -7.21 22.20 19.06
CA THR A 155 -6.44 20.97 18.81
C THR A 155 -7.02 19.73 19.47
N LEU A 156 -6.74 18.59 18.85
CA LEU A 156 -6.94 17.26 19.37
C LEU A 156 -5.60 16.52 19.30
N LEU A 157 -4.94 16.35 20.45
CA LEU A 157 -3.66 15.67 20.54
C LEU A 157 -3.86 14.17 20.73
N ALA A 158 -3.17 13.36 19.92
CA ALA A 158 -3.14 11.91 20.04
C ALA A 158 -2.14 11.49 21.14
N ILE A 159 -2.61 10.67 22.07
CA ILE A 159 -1.80 9.97 23.05
C ILE A 159 -1.49 8.59 22.50
N THR A 160 -0.24 8.32 22.18
CA THR A 160 0.22 7.07 21.60
C THR A 160 1.10 6.31 22.58
N THR A 161 1.19 4.98 22.39
CA THR A 161 2.21 4.20 23.10
C THR A 161 3.60 4.63 22.66
N SER A 162 4.55 4.62 23.60
CA SER A 162 5.93 5.00 23.32
C SER A 162 6.61 3.97 22.40
N ASP A 163 7.15 4.43 21.30
CA ASP A 163 7.95 3.64 20.36
C ASP A 163 9.09 4.52 19.82
N ALA A 164 9.95 4.93 20.73
CA ALA A 164 11.01 5.89 20.46
C ALA A 164 12.18 5.25 19.74
N VAL A 165 12.20 5.34 18.41
CA VAL A 165 13.30 4.88 17.56
C VAL A 165 13.83 6.05 16.74
N ALA A 166 15.05 6.50 17.06
CA ALA A 166 15.71 7.57 16.33
C ALA A 166 15.82 7.25 14.84
N ALA A 167 15.62 8.30 14.03
CA ALA A 167 15.76 8.26 12.59
C ALA A 167 14.93 7.15 11.91
N SER A 168 13.80 6.74 12.52
CA SER A 168 12.77 5.92 11.88
C SER A 168 11.60 6.78 11.43
N PRO A 169 10.98 6.51 10.28
CA PRO A 169 9.82 7.27 9.84
C PRO A 169 8.59 6.93 10.69
N TYR A 170 7.77 7.93 10.93
CA TYR A 170 6.46 7.81 11.58
C TYR A 170 5.42 8.49 10.71
N THR A 171 4.29 7.82 10.51
CA THR A 171 3.16 8.34 9.77
C THR A 171 1.95 8.48 10.68
N PHE A 172 1.30 9.62 10.63
CA PHE A 172 -0.01 9.82 11.19
C PHE A 172 -1.01 10.02 10.06
N SER A 173 -1.99 9.14 9.95
CA SER A 173 -3.11 9.27 9.03
C SER A 173 -4.44 9.33 9.77
N ILE A 174 -5.40 10.04 9.19
CA ILE A 174 -6.77 10.15 9.70
C ILE A 174 -7.71 10.44 8.53
N PHE A 175 -8.94 9.94 8.63
CA PHE A 175 -9.99 10.35 7.70
C PHE A 175 -10.62 11.66 8.19
N ALA A 176 -10.78 12.61 7.28
CA ALA A 176 -11.37 13.91 7.56
C ALA A 176 -12.35 14.31 6.45
N LYS A 177 -13.41 15.03 6.84
CA LYS A 177 -14.42 15.56 5.93
C LYS A 177 -14.85 16.96 6.36
N ALA A 178 -14.98 17.86 5.39
CA ALA A 178 -15.47 19.20 5.63
C ALA A 178 -16.93 19.18 6.14
N ASN A 179 -17.21 20.04 7.11
CA ASN A 179 -18.56 20.42 7.49
C ASN A 179 -18.70 21.95 7.31
N THR A 180 -18.83 22.70 8.38
CA THR A 180 -18.82 24.17 8.30
C THR A 180 -17.40 24.73 8.20
N ALA A 181 -16.39 24.08 8.81
CA ALA A 181 -14.98 24.30 8.52
C ALA A 181 -14.54 23.53 7.27
N GLY A 182 -13.54 24.05 6.58
CA GLY A 182 -12.97 23.42 5.39
C GLY A 182 -11.52 23.01 5.54
N VAL A 183 -10.82 23.50 6.56
CA VAL A 183 -9.38 23.30 6.66
C VAL A 183 -9.01 22.63 7.98
N VAL A 184 -8.13 21.62 7.87
CA VAL A 184 -7.53 20.89 8.98
C VAL A 184 -6.02 20.92 8.84
N GLN A 185 -5.31 21.07 9.93
CA GLN A 185 -3.87 20.89 9.98
C GLN A 185 -3.54 19.60 10.72
N LEU A 186 -2.66 18.78 10.15
CA LEU A 186 -1.94 17.74 10.90
C LEU A 186 -0.57 18.29 11.31
N ALA A 187 -0.22 18.09 12.57
CA ALA A 187 1.07 18.53 13.11
C ALA A 187 1.75 17.41 13.87
N ALA A 188 3.07 17.38 13.81
CA ALA A 188 3.92 16.47 14.57
C ALA A 188 4.85 17.28 15.46
N GLN A 189 4.82 16.99 16.78
CA GLN A 189 5.54 17.69 17.84
C GLN A 189 6.40 16.73 18.66
N GLY A 190 7.14 17.28 19.61
CA GLY A 190 7.82 16.54 20.69
C GLY A 190 9.19 15.99 20.30
N ALA A 191 9.25 15.05 19.40
CA ALA A 191 10.51 14.44 18.94
C ALA A 191 11.26 15.28 17.88
N VAL A 192 10.77 16.47 17.61
CA VAL A 192 11.24 17.37 16.55
C VAL A 192 11.54 18.74 17.15
N ALA A 193 12.68 19.35 16.77
CA ALA A 193 13.09 20.66 17.31
C ALA A 193 12.14 21.80 16.92
N ALA A 194 11.45 21.70 15.77
CA ALA A 194 10.34 22.56 15.42
C ALA A 194 9.21 21.71 14.83
N THR A 195 7.97 22.08 15.10
CA THR A 195 6.76 21.38 14.68
C THR A 195 6.69 21.26 13.15
N ALA A 196 6.63 20.02 12.67
CA ALA A 196 6.29 19.73 11.28
C ALA A 196 4.76 19.81 11.12
N PHE A 197 4.26 20.36 10.00
CA PHE A 197 2.82 20.44 9.78
C PHE A 197 2.44 20.43 8.30
N ALA A 198 1.17 20.10 8.04
CA ALA A 198 0.53 20.23 6.75
C ALA A 198 -0.92 20.68 6.91
N ASN A 199 -1.34 21.65 6.11
CA ASN A 199 -2.72 22.11 6.00
C ASN A 199 -3.44 21.36 4.88
N PHE A 200 -4.70 20.98 5.11
CA PHE A 200 -5.53 20.27 4.15
C PHE A 200 -6.85 21.02 3.95
N ASP A 201 -7.11 21.49 2.73
CA ASP A 201 -8.39 22.07 2.33
C ASP A 201 -9.32 20.94 1.90
N LEU A 202 -10.18 20.52 2.80
CA LEU A 202 -11.13 19.41 2.62
C LEU A 202 -12.31 19.80 1.69
N LYS A 203 -12.55 21.08 1.43
CA LYS A 203 -13.59 21.53 0.51
C LYS A 203 -13.15 21.42 -0.95
N ASN A 204 -11.90 21.77 -1.19
CA ASN A 204 -11.34 21.82 -2.54
C ASN A 204 -10.45 20.62 -2.86
N GLY A 205 -10.23 19.69 -1.89
CA GLY A 205 -9.41 18.50 -2.08
C GLY A 205 -7.96 18.81 -2.38
N LYS A 206 -7.36 19.80 -1.69
CA LYS A 206 -5.97 20.19 -1.94
C LYS A 206 -5.13 20.25 -0.66
N ILE A 207 -3.85 19.98 -0.81
CA ILE A 207 -2.84 20.23 0.21
C ILE A 207 -2.48 21.71 0.16
N GLY A 208 -2.61 22.40 1.28
CA GLY A 208 -2.23 23.80 1.45
C GLY A 208 -0.77 23.96 1.86
N LYS A 209 -0.48 24.92 2.74
CA LYS A 209 0.86 25.16 3.25
C LYS A 209 1.38 23.97 4.05
N VAL A 210 2.62 23.58 3.79
CA VAL A 210 3.35 22.53 4.51
C VAL A 210 4.68 23.05 5.04
N SER A 211 5.16 22.46 6.14
CA SER A 211 6.49 22.72 6.67
C SER A 211 7.06 21.45 7.32
N PRO A 212 8.29 21.05 6.97
CA PRO A 212 8.97 19.93 7.61
C PRO A 212 9.40 20.23 9.05
N GLY A 213 9.27 21.49 9.50
CA GLY A 213 9.91 21.93 10.73
C GLY A 213 11.45 21.94 10.60
N SER A 214 12.17 22.20 11.69
CA SER A 214 13.65 22.17 11.70
C SER A 214 14.23 20.79 11.99
N ALA A 215 13.44 19.74 12.04
CA ALA A 215 13.78 18.52 12.74
C ALA A 215 13.64 17.23 11.94
N THR A 216 13.27 17.30 10.68
CA THR A 216 13.24 16.12 9.83
C THR A 216 14.63 15.82 9.28
N VAL A 217 15.29 14.83 9.86
CA VAL A 217 16.52 14.26 9.30
C VAL A 217 16.11 13.17 8.32
N GLY A 218 15.62 13.55 7.14
CA GLY A 218 15.29 12.60 6.09
C GLY A 218 13.89 12.81 5.49
N MET A 219 12.90 12.00 5.84
CA MET A 219 11.61 12.00 5.18
C MET A 219 10.64 13.02 5.78
N PHE A 220 10.08 13.87 4.93
CA PHE A 220 8.86 14.62 5.17
C PHE A 220 7.93 14.44 3.98
N GLN A 221 6.78 13.85 4.22
CA GLN A 221 5.80 13.59 3.17
C GLN A 221 4.40 13.93 3.67
N VAL A 222 3.60 14.43 2.76
CA VAL A 222 2.19 14.76 2.99
C VAL A 222 1.36 14.11 1.90
N THR A 223 0.29 13.42 2.29
CA THR A 223 -0.63 12.77 1.36
C THR A 223 -2.07 13.14 1.67
N MET A 224 -2.89 13.20 0.62
CA MET A 224 -4.33 13.42 0.69
C MET A 224 -4.99 12.56 -0.37
N GLU A 225 -5.64 11.49 0.06
CA GLU A 225 -6.35 10.53 -0.80
C GLU A 225 -7.85 10.77 -0.69
N ALA A 226 -8.51 10.94 -1.83
CA ALA A 226 -9.96 11.13 -1.87
C ALA A 226 -10.71 9.83 -1.61
N TYR A 227 -11.77 9.91 -0.81
CA TYR A 227 -12.74 8.85 -0.56
C TYR A 227 -14.14 9.32 -0.92
N ARG A 228 -15.09 8.39 -1.04
CA ARG A 228 -16.48 8.75 -1.37
C ARG A 228 -17.11 9.68 -0.34
N ASN A 229 -18.16 10.37 -0.78
CA ASN A 229 -18.98 11.25 0.05
C ASN A 229 -18.21 12.41 0.69
N GLY A 230 -17.13 12.90 0.03
CA GLY A 230 -16.34 14.05 0.45
C GLY A 230 -15.39 13.74 1.62
N TRP A 231 -15.12 12.49 1.91
CA TRP A 231 -14.06 12.06 2.81
C TRP A 231 -12.69 12.13 2.13
N TYR A 232 -11.68 12.40 2.91
CA TYR A 232 -10.27 12.28 2.53
C TYR A 232 -9.52 11.52 3.61
N ARG A 233 -8.62 10.62 3.22
CA ARG A 233 -7.59 10.13 4.12
C ARG A 233 -6.39 11.04 3.97
N ILE A 234 -6.07 11.79 5.01
CA ILE A 234 -4.96 12.75 5.05
C ILE A 234 -3.85 12.20 5.95
N ALA A 235 -2.60 12.45 5.57
CA ALA A 235 -1.48 11.97 6.35
C ALA A 235 -0.26 12.89 6.30
N ILE A 236 0.53 12.83 7.38
CA ILE A 236 1.86 13.42 7.50
C ILE A 236 2.85 12.33 7.91
N THR A 237 3.95 12.20 7.19
CA THR A 237 5.07 11.31 7.51
C THR A 237 6.30 12.14 7.84
N ILE A 238 6.94 11.84 8.97
CA ILE A 238 8.15 12.51 9.42
C ILE A 238 9.21 11.49 9.84
N THR A 239 10.49 11.86 9.71
CA THR A 239 11.59 11.12 10.36
C THR A 239 12.19 12.00 11.46
N PRO A 240 11.92 11.72 12.73
CA PRO A 240 12.45 12.53 13.83
C PRO A 240 13.97 12.36 13.99
N ASN A 241 14.64 13.42 14.40
CA ASN A 241 16.10 13.42 14.67
C ASN A 241 16.47 12.90 16.07
N ALA A 242 15.49 12.74 16.96
CA ALA A 242 15.67 12.29 18.34
C ALA A 242 15.02 10.92 18.58
N SER A 243 15.53 10.21 19.60
CA SER A 243 14.94 8.97 20.10
C SER A 243 13.73 9.28 20.99
N ALA A 244 12.71 9.91 20.43
CA ALA A 244 11.44 10.18 21.11
C ALA A 244 10.29 9.89 20.15
N SER A 245 9.17 9.41 20.65
CA SER A 245 7.96 9.24 19.86
C SER A 245 7.39 10.60 19.47
N PRO A 246 7.08 10.86 18.20
CA PRO A 246 6.42 12.09 17.83
C PRO A 246 5.00 12.13 18.42
N GLN A 247 4.57 13.32 18.84
CA GLN A 247 3.20 13.60 19.22
C GLN A 247 2.44 14.14 18.01
N PHE A 248 1.36 13.52 17.65
CA PHE A 248 0.54 13.94 16.52
C PHE A 248 -0.69 14.71 16.98
N THR A 249 -0.99 15.78 16.27
CA THR A 249 -2.10 16.69 16.59
C THR A 249 -2.95 16.94 15.34
N VAL A 250 -4.26 16.86 15.51
CA VAL A 250 -5.25 17.38 14.55
C VAL A 250 -5.66 18.77 15.03
N ALA A 251 -5.53 19.79 14.18
CA ALA A 251 -5.94 21.15 14.50
C ALA A 251 -6.98 21.67 13.53
N LEU A 252 -7.98 22.37 14.04
CA LEU A 252 -8.85 23.20 13.22
C LEU A 252 -8.11 24.52 12.93
N VAL A 253 -8.10 24.93 11.67
CA VAL A 253 -7.47 26.17 11.22
C VAL A 253 -8.41 26.90 10.27
N ASN A 254 -8.28 28.22 10.21
CA ASN A 254 -9.19 29.05 9.40
C ASN A 254 -8.72 29.26 7.96
N ASP A 255 -7.45 28.92 7.67
CA ASP A 255 -6.82 29.19 6.38
C ASP A 255 -5.81 28.09 6.03
N ASP A 256 -5.85 27.59 4.80
CA ASP A 256 -4.93 26.58 4.27
C ASP A 256 -3.56 27.16 3.90
N SER A 257 -3.43 28.46 3.77
CA SER A 257 -2.17 29.18 3.50
C SER A 257 -1.37 29.50 4.77
N SER A 258 -1.94 29.26 5.97
CA SER A 258 -1.26 29.55 7.25
C SER A 258 0.13 28.93 7.29
N ALA A 259 1.16 29.77 7.48
CA ALA A 259 2.56 29.36 7.59
C ALA A 259 2.96 28.99 9.04
N THR A 260 2.01 29.04 9.96
CA THR A 260 2.23 28.77 11.39
C THR A 260 1.72 27.39 11.77
N ALA A 261 2.54 26.62 12.48
CA ALA A 261 2.10 25.40 13.12
C ALA A 261 1.15 25.73 14.26
N LEU A 262 0.00 25.06 14.31
CA LEU A 262 -1.01 25.22 15.36
C LEU A 262 -1.37 26.70 15.62
N PRO A 263 -1.92 27.41 14.60
CA PRO A 263 -2.18 28.84 14.70
C PRO A 263 -3.24 29.14 15.76
N SER A 264 -3.01 30.20 16.50
CA SER A 264 -3.98 30.77 17.42
C SER A 264 -4.87 31.77 16.68
N TYR A 265 -6.18 31.62 16.78
CA TYR A 265 -7.14 32.53 16.17
C TYR A 265 -8.45 32.58 16.98
N LEU A 266 -9.27 33.60 16.71
CA LEU A 266 -10.60 33.75 17.27
C LEU A 266 -11.64 33.54 16.17
N PRO A 267 -12.46 32.47 16.23
CA PRO A 267 -13.49 32.26 15.22
C PRO A 267 -14.64 33.26 15.41
N ALA A 268 -15.10 33.83 14.29
CA ALA A 268 -16.28 34.68 14.31
C ALA A 268 -17.55 33.89 14.67
N THR A 269 -17.64 32.66 14.20
CA THR A 269 -18.68 31.68 14.56
C THR A 269 -18.02 30.31 14.60
N PRO A 270 -18.34 29.45 15.61
CA PRO A 270 -17.80 28.11 15.71
C PRO A 270 -18.05 27.29 14.44
N LYS A 271 -17.00 26.71 13.91
CA LYS A 271 -17.03 25.81 12.75
C LYS A 271 -16.68 24.39 13.16
N SER A 272 -16.89 23.44 12.28
CA SER A 272 -16.69 22.02 12.59
C SER A 272 -16.25 21.21 11.39
N VAL A 273 -15.56 20.10 11.65
CA VAL A 273 -15.21 19.05 10.70
C VAL A 273 -15.64 17.69 11.24
N TRP A 274 -15.77 16.70 10.38
CA TRP A 274 -15.86 15.31 10.81
C TRP A 274 -14.51 14.61 10.65
N ILE A 275 -14.20 13.74 11.62
CA ILE A 275 -13.01 12.89 11.61
C ILE A 275 -13.38 11.44 11.91
N TRP A 276 -12.52 10.50 11.47
CA TRP A 276 -12.67 9.08 11.72
C TRP A 276 -11.34 8.34 11.50
N GLY A 277 -11.13 7.19 12.16
CA GLY A 277 -10.10 6.24 11.82
C GLY A 277 -8.67 6.78 11.90
N ALA A 278 -8.27 7.32 13.03
CA ALA A 278 -6.91 7.80 13.24
C ALA A 278 -5.92 6.65 13.37
N GLN A 279 -4.72 6.81 12.77
CA GLN A 279 -3.70 5.77 12.73
C GLN A 279 -2.29 6.37 12.77
N PRO A 280 -1.70 6.53 13.95
CA PRO A 280 -0.26 6.73 14.11
C PRO A 280 0.46 5.38 14.04
N GLU A 281 1.48 5.28 13.17
CA GLU A 281 2.26 4.06 12.96
C GLU A 281 3.73 4.39 12.65
N ARG A 282 4.65 3.49 13.02
CA ARG A 282 6.06 3.63 12.66
C ARG A 282 6.31 3.04 11.28
N ARG A 283 6.11 3.87 10.26
CA ARG A 283 6.28 3.53 8.83
C ARG A 283 6.59 4.78 8.02
N ASP A 284 7.03 4.55 6.82
CA ASP A 284 7.29 5.53 5.76
C ASP A 284 6.06 5.85 4.88
N GLY A 285 4.88 5.63 5.38
CA GLY A 285 3.57 5.83 4.77
C GLY A 285 2.52 5.09 5.59
N TYR A 286 1.23 5.30 5.34
CA TYR A 286 0.18 4.58 6.05
C TYR A 286 -0.11 3.21 5.42
N SER A 287 -0.41 2.22 6.28
CA SER A 287 -0.96 0.93 5.86
C SER A 287 -2.49 1.00 5.69
N SER A 288 -3.13 -0.11 5.28
CA SER A 288 -4.59 -0.23 5.40
C SER A 288 -5.03 0.13 6.81
N TYR A 289 -6.24 0.68 6.94
CA TYR A 289 -6.72 1.13 8.25
C TYR A 289 -6.75 -0.03 9.26
N ILE A 290 -6.20 0.20 10.44
CA ILE A 290 -6.16 -0.75 11.55
C ILE A 290 -7.03 -0.22 12.69
N PRO A 291 -8.24 -0.74 12.86
CA PRO A 291 -9.15 -0.29 13.92
C PRO A 291 -8.63 -0.69 15.29
N THR A 292 -8.80 0.22 16.27
CA THR A 292 -8.45 -0.02 17.68
C THR A 292 -9.61 0.37 18.61
N ALA A 293 -9.79 -0.41 19.69
CA ALA A 293 -10.87 -0.20 20.65
C ALA A 293 -10.42 -0.62 22.08
N GLY A 294 -9.55 0.18 22.67
CA GLY A 294 -9.05 0.01 24.04
C GLY A 294 -7.57 -0.34 24.16
N ALA A 295 -6.93 -0.77 23.08
CA ALA A 295 -5.49 -1.07 23.03
C ALA A 295 -4.94 -0.84 21.62
N GLU A 296 -3.63 -0.73 21.46
CA GLU A 296 -2.97 -0.79 20.16
C GLU A 296 -3.23 -2.15 19.49
N VAL A 297 -3.31 -2.16 18.17
CA VAL A 297 -3.55 -3.37 17.39
C VAL A 297 -2.48 -3.54 16.33
N THR A 298 -1.93 -4.76 16.25
CA THR A 298 -1.02 -5.18 15.20
C THR A 298 -1.78 -5.84 14.06
N ARG A 299 -1.66 -5.28 12.85
CA ARG A 299 -1.96 -5.99 11.61
C ARG A 299 -0.74 -6.83 11.23
N ALA A 300 -0.93 -8.13 11.13
CA ALA A 300 0.12 -9.04 10.68
C ALA A 300 0.40 -8.86 9.19
N SER A 301 1.59 -9.24 8.76
CA SER A 301 1.97 -9.22 7.34
C SER A 301 1.23 -10.26 6.51
N ASP A 302 1.02 -9.95 5.23
CA ASP A 302 0.44 -10.88 4.27
C ASP A 302 1.49 -11.87 3.74
N VAL A 303 1.06 -13.09 3.51
CA VAL A 303 1.85 -14.12 2.83
C VAL A 303 1.00 -14.76 1.75
N CYS A 304 1.37 -14.54 0.49
CA CYS A 304 0.73 -15.16 -0.66
C CYS A 304 1.75 -15.99 -1.43
N THR A 305 1.49 -17.30 -1.56
CA THR A 305 2.41 -18.23 -2.22
C THR A 305 1.65 -19.26 -3.05
N THR A 306 2.31 -19.83 -4.06
CA THR A 306 1.84 -21.08 -4.64
C THR A 306 2.02 -22.23 -3.66
N PRO A 307 1.10 -23.22 -3.64
CA PRO A 307 1.32 -24.42 -2.84
C PRO A 307 2.62 -25.12 -3.21
N SER A 308 3.39 -25.57 -2.23
CA SER A 308 4.67 -26.27 -2.46
C SER A 308 4.53 -27.62 -3.19
N THR A 309 3.32 -28.18 -3.21
CA THR A 309 2.99 -29.43 -3.91
C THR A 309 2.73 -29.26 -5.39
N THR A 310 2.67 -28.03 -5.89
CA THR A 310 2.40 -27.75 -7.30
C THR A 310 3.72 -27.69 -8.07
N ALA A 311 4.14 -28.82 -8.63
CA ALA A 311 5.34 -28.95 -9.47
C ALA A 311 5.14 -28.31 -10.86
N PHE A 312 4.70 -27.04 -10.93
CA PHE A 312 4.52 -26.33 -12.20
C PHE A 312 5.67 -25.35 -12.51
N ILE A 313 6.52 -25.06 -11.53
CA ILE A 313 7.70 -24.23 -11.70
C ILE A 313 8.86 -25.11 -12.13
N THR A 314 9.49 -24.75 -13.25
CA THR A 314 10.70 -25.41 -13.74
C THR A 314 11.93 -24.58 -13.39
N ALA A 315 12.96 -25.21 -12.85
CA ALA A 315 14.20 -24.53 -12.48
C ALA A 315 15.02 -24.07 -13.71
N ALA A 316 14.79 -24.68 -14.87
CA ALA A 316 15.65 -24.49 -16.04
C ALA A 316 15.40 -23.19 -16.78
N ALA A 317 14.16 -22.74 -16.85
CA ALA A 317 13.76 -21.51 -17.55
C ALA A 317 12.38 -21.06 -17.08
N GLY A 318 12.04 -19.79 -17.30
CA GLY A 318 10.71 -19.28 -17.00
C GLY A 318 10.52 -17.85 -17.48
N THR A 319 9.25 -17.46 -17.57
CA THR A 319 8.84 -16.10 -17.84
C THR A 319 7.75 -15.71 -16.84
N ILE A 320 7.85 -14.52 -16.28
CA ILE A 320 6.82 -13.94 -15.38
C ILE A 320 6.38 -12.62 -15.97
N LEU A 321 5.05 -12.44 -16.10
CA LEU A 321 4.43 -11.15 -16.27
C LEU A 321 3.83 -10.71 -14.94
N ALA A 322 4.08 -9.46 -14.56
CA ALA A 322 3.43 -8.81 -13.45
C ALA A 322 2.82 -7.48 -13.89
N ALA A 323 1.54 -7.29 -13.63
CA ALA A 323 0.85 -6.01 -13.73
C ALA A 323 0.54 -5.51 -12.32
N VAL A 324 0.98 -4.30 -12.02
CA VAL A 324 0.90 -3.71 -10.67
C VAL A 324 0.39 -2.27 -10.74
N VAL A 325 -0.23 -1.82 -9.66
CA VAL A 325 -0.48 -0.40 -9.40
C VAL A 325 0.45 0.02 -8.28
N ASN A 326 1.34 0.94 -8.61
CA ASN A 326 2.31 1.43 -7.64
C ASN A 326 1.62 2.31 -6.61
N PRO A 327 1.85 2.09 -5.30
CA PRO A 327 1.31 2.98 -4.29
C PRO A 327 1.95 4.38 -4.41
N HIS A 328 1.24 5.40 -3.98
CA HIS A 328 1.75 6.78 -3.80
C HIS A 328 3.10 6.82 -3.08
N SER A 329 3.42 5.80 -2.32
CA SER A 329 4.56 5.74 -1.42
C SER A 329 5.83 5.13 -2.03
N LEU A 330 5.88 4.73 -3.31
CA LEU A 330 7.17 4.31 -3.90
C LEU A 330 8.22 5.41 -3.88
N GLN A 331 7.81 6.66 -3.81
CA GLN A 331 8.70 7.80 -3.57
C GLN A 331 9.24 7.86 -2.13
N THR A 332 8.66 7.12 -1.21
CA THR A 332 8.91 7.21 0.23
C THR A 332 9.73 6.07 0.81
N LEU A 333 9.96 5.00 0.05
CA LEU A 333 10.86 3.93 0.47
C LEU A 333 12.34 4.38 0.53
N SER A 334 12.58 5.69 0.38
CA SER A 334 13.91 6.27 0.42
C SER A 334 14.39 6.45 1.84
N GLY A 335 15.39 5.75 2.22
CA GLY A 335 16.31 6.32 3.19
C GLY A 335 16.80 5.45 4.32
N LYS A 336 16.16 4.36 4.70
CA LYS A 336 16.72 3.51 5.75
C LYS A 336 16.64 2.01 5.52
N TYR A 337 15.76 1.62 4.68
CA TYR A 337 15.64 0.21 4.36
C TYR A 337 16.05 0.07 2.89
N ASN A 338 17.18 -0.52 2.62
CA ASN A 338 17.56 -1.03 1.28
C ASN A 338 16.57 -2.12 0.83
N SER A 339 15.31 -1.94 1.19
CA SER A 339 14.23 -2.90 1.00
C SER A 339 13.74 -2.75 -0.42
N LEU A 340 13.85 -3.81 -1.18
CA LEU A 340 13.27 -3.90 -2.51
C LEU A 340 11.77 -4.13 -2.37
N ALA A 341 10.96 -3.39 -3.12
CA ALA A 341 9.53 -3.65 -3.22
C ALA A 341 9.31 -4.91 -4.08
N CYS A 342 9.29 -6.07 -3.46
CA CYS A 342 9.22 -7.35 -4.16
C CYS A 342 7.82 -7.66 -4.63
N VAL A 343 7.62 -7.70 -5.95
CA VAL A 343 6.36 -8.10 -6.59
C VAL A 343 6.21 -9.61 -6.60
N THR A 344 7.24 -10.33 -7.04
CA THR A 344 7.25 -11.80 -7.06
C THR A 344 8.63 -12.35 -6.77
N VAL A 345 8.69 -13.53 -6.15
CA VAL A 345 9.93 -14.27 -5.90
C VAL A 345 9.71 -15.74 -6.24
N LEU A 346 10.53 -16.28 -7.12
CA LEU A 346 10.68 -17.72 -7.30
C LEU A 346 11.74 -18.22 -6.33
N ASP A 347 11.41 -19.20 -5.50
CA ASP A 347 12.29 -19.74 -4.46
C ASP A 347 12.06 -21.25 -4.25
N ASN A 348 12.81 -21.84 -3.34
CA ASN A 348 12.71 -23.27 -3.00
C ASN A 348 12.18 -23.50 -1.58
N SER A 349 11.54 -22.53 -0.95
CA SER A 349 10.98 -22.56 0.41
C SER A 349 12.00 -22.61 1.57
N VAL A 350 13.29 -22.58 1.30
CA VAL A 350 14.37 -22.49 2.30
C VAL A 350 15.27 -21.29 1.99
N SER A 351 16.12 -20.91 2.94
CA SER A 351 17.14 -19.87 2.72
C SER A 351 18.08 -20.32 1.61
N GLY A 352 17.95 -19.75 0.45
CA GLY A 352 18.76 -20.15 -0.69
C GLY A 352 18.58 -19.26 -1.90
N PRO A 353 19.16 -19.66 -3.01
CA PRO A 353 19.08 -18.93 -4.26
C PRO A 353 17.62 -18.72 -4.69
N HIS A 354 17.32 -17.53 -5.22
CA HIS A 354 15.99 -17.16 -5.66
C HIS A 354 16.06 -16.24 -6.88
N ILE A 355 15.00 -16.22 -7.67
CA ILE A 355 14.78 -15.24 -8.73
C ILE A 355 13.67 -14.31 -8.27
N ARG A 356 13.93 -13.00 -8.22
CA ARG A 356 12.94 -12.02 -7.81
C ARG A 356 12.73 -10.93 -8.86
N PHE A 357 11.50 -10.49 -8.96
CA PHE A 357 11.11 -9.26 -9.62
C PHE A 357 10.73 -8.24 -8.54
N ALA A 358 11.44 -7.11 -8.52
CA ALA A 358 11.28 -6.11 -7.47
C ALA A 358 11.60 -4.71 -7.99
N TYR A 359 10.94 -3.69 -7.42
CA TYR A 359 11.31 -2.29 -7.60
C TYR A 359 12.35 -1.87 -6.57
N ARG A 360 13.33 -1.07 -7.01
CA ARG A 360 14.31 -0.48 -6.12
C ARG A 360 13.84 0.93 -5.73
N PRO A 361 13.78 1.29 -4.44
CA PRO A 361 13.56 2.66 -4.05
C PRO A 361 14.74 3.55 -4.49
N PRO A 362 14.53 4.88 -4.67
CA PRO A 362 15.60 5.81 -4.95
C PRO A 362 16.69 5.75 -3.88
N ALA A 363 17.95 5.94 -4.27
CA ALA A 363 19.08 5.96 -3.34
C ALA A 363 18.93 7.10 -2.31
N SER A 364 19.31 6.82 -1.06
CA SER A 364 19.37 7.83 0.01
C SER A 364 20.18 9.06 -0.43
N GLY A 365 19.57 10.25 -0.33
CA GLY A 365 20.23 11.52 -0.65
C GLY A 365 19.94 12.10 -2.04
N THR A 366 19.17 11.43 -2.91
CA THR A 366 18.66 12.04 -4.14
C THR A 366 17.44 12.91 -3.85
N ALA A 367 17.41 14.11 -4.43
CA ALA A 367 16.32 15.05 -4.26
C ALA A 367 14.98 14.42 -4.64
N MET A 368 13.94 14.73 -3.87
CA MET A 368 12.55 14.37 -4.21
C MET A 368 12.24 14.82 -5.64
N GLY A 369 11.91 13.89 -6.52
CA GLY A 369 11.56 14.17 -7.92
C GLY A 369 12.31 13.34 -8.96
N THR A 370 13.32 12.54 -8.58
CA THR A 370 13.92 11.56 -9.48
C THR A 370 13.46 10.16 -9.10
N PRO A 371 12.44 9.62 -9.76
CA PRO A 371 12.04 8.24 -9.54
C PRO A 371 13.14 7.33 -10.09
N GLN A 372 13.82 6.63 -9.22
CA GLN A 372 14.73 5.54 -9.59
C GLN A 372 14.03 4.22 -9.27
N GLY A 373 12.93 3.95 -9.95
CA GLY A 373 12.35 2.63 -9.95
C GLY A 373 13.15 1.73 -10.88
N ALA A 374 13.82 0.71 -10.37
CA ALA A 374 14.42 -0.33 -11.19
C ALA A 374 13.68 -1.63 -10.98
N ALA A 375 13.25 -2.26 -12.04
CA ALA A 375 12.85 -3.65 -11.97
C ALA A 375 14.13 -4.50 -11.94
N LEU A 376 14.25 -5.40 -10.98
CA LEU A 376 15.45 -6.15 -10.70
C LEU A 376 15.17 -7.65 -10.75
N GLY A 377 15.82 -8.36 -11.66
CA GLY A 377 15.93 -9.81 -11.57
C GLY A 377 17.21 -10.16 -10.81
N VAL A 378 17.09 -10.79 -9.64
CA VAL A 378 18.25 -11.28 -8.88
C VAL A 378 18.33 -12.79 -9.00
N VAL A 379 19.42 -13.28 -9.48
CA VAL A 379 19.76 -14.72 -9.45
C VAL A 379 21.06 -14.86 -8.64
N PRO A 380 21.01 -15.27 -7.38
CA PRO A 380 22.21 -15.81 -6.75
C PRO A 380 22.55 -17.14 -7.43
N ASP A 381 23.78 -17.29 -7.87
CA ASP A 381 24.27 -18.57 -8.36
C ASP A 381 24.48 -19.55 -7.19
N SER A 382 24.85 -20.79 -7.52
CA SER A 382 25.16 -21.82 -6.54
C SER A 382 26.32 -21.46 -5.59
N SER A 383 27.09 -20.40 -5.89
CA SER A 383 28.15 -19.85 -5.03
C SER A 383 27.65 -18.79 -4.05
N GLY A 384 26.35 -18.44 -4.08
CA GLY A 384 25.74 -17.42 -3.23
C GLY A 384 26.01 -15.99 -3.71
N THR A 385 26.64 -15.81 -4.88
CA THR A 385 26.93 -14.47 -5.43
C THR A 385 25.68 -13.94 -6.14
N ALA A 386 25.14 -12.82 -5.67
CA ALA A 386 24.00 -12.17 -6.32
C ALA A 386 24.37 -11.66 -7.71
N LYS A 387 23.62 -12.05 -8.72
CA LYS A 387 23.70 -11.55 -10.10
C LYS A 387 22.50 -10.65 -10.36
N ASN A 388 22.71 -9.35 -10.25
CA ASN A 388 21.62 -8.38 -10.41
C ASN A 388 21.53 -7.89 -11.84
N LEU A 389 20.33 -7.91 -12.44
CA LEU A 389 19.97 -7.09 -13.57
C LEU A 389 19.36 -5.81 -13.03
N GLU A 390 20.14 -4.76 -12.96
CA GLU A 390 19.65 -3.43 -12.56
C GLU A 390 19.24 -2.64 -13.79
N ILE A 391 18.04 -2.06 -13.72
CA ILE A 391 17.51 -1.15 -14.73
C ILE A 391 17.64 0.26 -14.16
N PRO A 392 18.50 1.12 -14.75
CA PRO A 392 18.86 2.40 -14.13
C PRO A 392 17.73 3.42 -14.03
N SER A 393 16.62 3.23 -14.73
CA SER A 393 15.58 4.27 -14.80
C SER A 393 14.20 3.77 -15.23
N MET A 394 13.61 2.82 -14.51
CA MET A 394 12.15 2.70 -14.61
C MET A 394 11.51 3.84 -13.84
N THR A 395 10.84 4.73 -14.55
CA THR A 395 10.01 5.75 -13.92
C THR A 395 8.78 5.06 -13.34
N ALA A 396 8.82 4.72 -12.06
CA ALA A 396 7.63 4.32 -11.36
C ALA A 396 6.68 5.52 -11.31
N VAL A 397 5.64 5.51 -12.12
CA VAL A 397 4.58 6.52 -12.07
C VAL A 397 3.64 6.11 -10.96
N SER A 398 3.46 6.96 -9.95
CA SER A 398 2.48 6.73 -8.89
C SER A 398 1.08 6.61 -9.49
N ASP A 399 0.25 5.74 -8.93
CA ASP A 399 -1.17 5.52 -9.29
C ASP A 399 -1.44 5.09 -10.72
N SER A 400 -0.42 4.73 -11.48
CA SER A 400 -0.58 4.13 -12.80
C SER A 400 -0.36 2.63 -12.76
N GLU A 401 -1.10 1.92 -13.60
CA GLU A 401 -0.84 0.53 -13.88
C GLU A 401 0.46 0.41 -14.67
N GLN A 402 1.35 -0.46 -14.21
CA GLN A 402 2.57 -0.82 -14.90
C GLN A 402 2.62 -2.32 -15.09
N SER A 403 2.89 -2.74 -16.31
CA SER A 403 3.09 -4.14 -16.65
C SER A 403 4.53 -4.36 -17.08
N CYS A 404 5.16 -5.37 -16.50
CA CYS A 404 6.50 -5.81 -16.88
C CYS A 404 6.51 -7.31 -17.11
N ILE A 405 7.30 -7.74 -18.07
CA ILE A 405 7.54 -9.15 -18.33
C ILE A 405 9.02 -9.47 -18.19
N PHE A 406 9.32 -10.50 -17.44
CA PHE A 406 10.66 -10.92 -17.12
C PHE A 406 10.89 -12.38 -17.49
N ALA A 407 11.91 -12.67 -18.29
CA ALA A 407 12.29 -14.03 -18.65
C ALA A 407 13.68 -14.37 -18.14
N PHE A 408 13.87 -15.61 -17.77
CA PHE A 408 15.18 -16.20 -17.42
C PHE A 408 15.37 -17.54 -18.13
N ASP A 409 16.60 -17.76 -18.61
CA ASP A 409 17.04 -19.02 -19.22
C ASP A 409 18.15 -19.61 -18.34
N GLY A 410 17.96 -20.85 -17.92
CA GLY A 410 18.85 -21.51 -16.99
C GLY A 410 20.19 -21.96 -17.51
N THR A 411 20.32 -22.12 -18.83
CA THR A 411 21.59 -22.56 -19.42
C THR A 411 22.58 -21.41 -19.55
N ALA A 412 22.12 -20.20 -19.71
CA ALA A 412 22.94 -19.00 -19.88
C ALA A 412 22.68 -17.92 -18.80
N LEU A 413 21.77 -18.16 -17.83
CA LEU A 413 21.26 -17.13 -16.90
C LEU A 413 21.06 -15.78 -17.60
N THR A 414 20.53 -15.82 -18.80
CA THR A 414 20.11 -14.63 -19.52
C THR A 414 18.82 -14.17 -18.91
N THR A 415 18.84 -12.96 -18.36
CA THR A 415 17.64 -12.29 -17.88
C THR A 415 17.27 -11.19 -18.85
N LYS A 416 15.98 -11.15 -19.20
CA LYS A 416 15.40 -10.12 -20.07
C LYS A 416 14.23 -9.50 -19.34
N LEU A 417 14.09 -8.19 -19.44
CA LEU A 417 12.93 -7.47 -18.94
C LEU A 417 12.48 -6.48 -20.01
N PHE A 418 11.18 -6.40 -20.20
CA PHE A 418 10.51 -5.42 -21.03
C PHE A 418 9.51 -4.64 -20.17
N ASP A 419 9.59 -3.31 -20.17
CA ASP A 419 8.74 -2.42 -19.38
C ASP A 419 7.56 -1.83 -20.17
N GLY A 420 7.32 -2.34 -21.36
CA GLY A 420 6.33 -1.83 -22.32
C GLY A 420 6.91 -0.84 -23.32
N TYR A 421 8.14 -0.34 -23.11
CA TYR A 421 8.82 0.63 -23.97
C TYR A 421 10.25 0.22 -24.29
N ASN A 422 10.98 -0.27 -23.29
CA ASN A 422 12.42 -0.54 -23.39
C ASN A 422 12.75 -1.98 -23.03
N TRP A 423 13.80 -2.51 -23.68
CA TRP A 423 14.39 -3.79 -23.39
C TRP A 423 15.62 -3.63 -22.50
N TYR A 424 15.68 -4.46 -21.48
CA TYR A 424 16.84 -4.58 -20.59
C TYR A 424 17.27 -6.05 -20.58
N LYS A 425 18.52 -6.30 -21.00
CA LYS A 425 19.05 -7.67 -21.15
C LYS A 425 20.39 -7.78 -20.44
N ARG A 426 20.57 -8.87 -19.71
CA ARG A 426 21.85 -9.21 -19.11
C ARG A 426 22.05 -10.73 -19.17
N SER A 427 23.23 -11.15 -19.60
CA SER A 427 23.67 -12.54 -19.52
C SER A 427 24.71 -12.66 -18.41
N VAL A 428 24.55 -13.63 -17.53
CA VAL A 428 25.51 -13.98 -16.50
C VAL A 428 25.65 -15.51 -16.51
N THR A 429 26.88 -16.00 -16.36
CA THR A 429 27.13 -17.44 -16.26
C THR A 429 26.76 -17.93 -14.87
N GLY A 430 26.06 -19.06 -14.79
CA GLY A 430 25.68 -19.69 -13.52
C GLY A 430 24.65 -20.78 -13.72
N VAL A 431 24.41 -21.56 -12.70
CA VAL A 431 23.35 -22.57 -12.67
C VAL A 431 22.15 -22.01 -11.93
N PRO A 432 20.94 -22.04 -12.51
CA PRO A 432 19.76 -21.59 -11.79
C PRO A 432 19.53 -22.43 -10.54
N PRO A 433 19.02 -21.83 -9.48
CA PRO A 433 18.64 -22.59 -8.29
C PRO A 433 17.49 -23.55 -8.59
N ALA A 434 17.38 -24.63 -7.80
CA ALA A 434 16.18 -25.45 -7.80
C ALA A 434 15.01 -24.62 -7.24
N LEU A 435 14.06 -24.24 -8.08
CA LEU A 435 12.89 -23.43 -7.74
C LEU A 435 11.65 -24.33 -7.70
N ASN A 436 10.80 -24.16 -6.71
CA ASN A 436 9.57 -24.94 -6.58
C ASN A 436 8.36 -24.13 -6.12
N ARG A 437 8.54 -22.84 -5.83
CA ARG A 437 7.48 -21.98 -5.31
C ARG A 437 7.56 -20.57 -5.88
N LEU A 438 6.40 -19.94 -6.08
CA LEU A 438 6.24 -18.51 -6.34
C LEU A 438 5.67 -17.84 -5.08
N THR A 439 6.36 -16.83 -4.58
CA THR A 439 5.90 -15.93 -3.51
C THR A 439 5.50 -14.61 -4.14
N ILE A 440 4.34 -14.08 -3.76
CA ILE A 440 3.72 -12.89 -4.35
C ILE A 440 3.69 -11.77 -3.31
N GLY A 441 4.13 -10.57 -3.70
CA GLY A 441 4.07 -9.34 -2.89
C GLY A 441 5.13 -9.22 -1.81
N ARG A 442 6.08 -10.16 -1.69
CA ARG A 442 7.16 -10.11 -0.70
C ARG A 442 8.38 -10.96 -1.10
N ALA A 443 9.53 -10.68 -0.50
CA ALA A 443 10.66 -11.62 -0.49
C ALA A 443 10.44 -12.72 0.55
N TYR A 444 10.94 -13.92 0.28
CA TYR A 444 10.64 -15.12 1.07
C TYR A 444 11.11 -15.04 2.54
N LEU A 445 12.35 -14.68 2.79
CA LEU A 445 12.93 -14.67 4.13
C LEU A 445 13.15 -13.28 4.72
N ASP A 446 12.84 -12.27 3.94
CA ASP A 446 13.07 -10.89 4.34
C ASP A 446 11.78 -10.30 4.89
N THR A 447 11.77 -10.01 6.16
CA THR A 447 10.63 -9.36 6.84
C THR A 447 10.41 -7.92 6.41
N ASN A 448 11.29 -7.36 5.57
CA ASN A 448 11.29 -5.95 5.20
C ASN A 448 11.02 -5.69 3.70
N ASN A 449 11.13 -6.70 2.83
CA ASN A 449 10.98 -6.55 1.38
C ASN A 449 9.55 -6.92 0.92
N TYR A 450 8.59 -6.04 1.18
CA TYR A 450 7.20 -6.14 0.71
C TYR A 450 6.94 -5.15 -0.43
N PHE A 451 6.00 -5.50 -1.30
CA PHE A 451 5.59 -4.60 -2.37
C PHE A 451 4.81 -3.39 -1.82
N ASN A 452 4.00 -3.58 -0.78
CA ASN A 452 3.13 -2.56 -0.16
C ASN A 452 2.26 -1.80 -1.19
N GLY A 453 1.79 -2.48 -2.20
CA GLY A 453 0.99 -1.94 -3.30
C GLY A 453 -0.01 -2.96 -3.80
N HIS A 454 -0.59 -2.72 -4.96
CA HIS A 454 -1.61 -3.56 -5.55
C HIS A 454 -1.04 -4.36 -6.73
N ILE A 455 -1.30 -5.65 -6.75
CA ILE A 455 -0.92 -6.57 -7.84
C ILE A 455 -2.18 -6.92 -8.59
N LYS A 456 -2.29 -6.49 -9.84
CA LYS A 456 -3.47 -6.77 -10.68
C LYS A 456 -3.41 -8.14 -11.31
N LYS A 457 -2.21 -8.54 -11.77
CA LYS A 457 -2.07 -9.78 -12.54
C LYS A 457 -0.68 -10.37 -12.38
N ILE A 458 -0.62 -11.69 -12.30
CA ILE A 458 0.60 -12.48 -12.40
C ILE A 458 0.36 -13.61 -13.39
N ILE A 459 1.27 -13.77 -14.37
CA ILE A 459 1.27 -14.91 -15.28
C ILE A 459 2.66 -15.55 -15.23
N TYR A 460 2.70 -16.88 -15.22
CA TYR A 460 3.95 -17.63 -15.27
C TYR A 460 3.95 -18.64 -16.42
N TRP A 461 5.00 -18.62 -17.22
CA TRP A 461 5.33 -19.60 -18.23
C TRP A 461 6.55 -20.41 -17.79
N PRO A 462 6.55 -21.75 -17.94
CA PRO A 462 7.69 -22.60 -17.57
C PRO A 462 8.84 -22.57 -18.59
N THR A 463 8.82 -21.63 -19.52
CA THR A 463 9.80 -21.45 -20.59
C THR A 463 10.24 -19.99 -20.67
N ALA A 464 11.46 -19.75 -21.14
CA ALA A 464 11.90 -18.41 -21.52
C ALA A 464 11.25 -18.06 -22.88
N LEU A 465 10.31 -17.14 -22.87
CA LEU A 465 9.64 -16.66 -24.08
C LEU A 465 10.60 -15.85 -24.96
N SER A 466 10.33 -15.82 -26.26
CA SER A 466 11.07 -14.98 -27.21
C SER A 466 10.78 -13.48 -26.96
N ASP A 467 11.64 -12.60 -27.47
CA ASP A 467 11.42 -11.15 -27.40
C ASP A 467 10.10 -10.76 -28.07
N THR A 468 9.82 -11.32 -29.24
CA THR A 468 8.59 -11.06 -30.00
C THR A 468 7.33 -11.48 -29.23
N ASP A 469 7.36 -12.67 -28.57
CA ASP A 469 6.22 -13.13 -27.77
C ASP A 469 5.99 -12.20 -26.56
N MET A 470 7.08 -11.76 -25.89
CA MET A 470 6.99 -10.86 -24.75
C MET A 470 6.43 -9.49 -25.14
N GLU A 471 6.86 -8.92 -26.27
CA GLU A 471 6.32 -7.67 -26.82
C GLU A 471 4.84 -7.80 -27.17
N GLN A 472 4.49 -8.89 -27.85
CA GLN A 472 3.11 -9.15 -28.22
C GLN A 472 2.20 -9.30 -27.01
N ILE A 473 2.63 -10.03 -25.98
CA ILE A 473 1.85 -10.19 -24.75
C ILE A 473 1.58 -8.85 -24.07
N LEU A 474 2.58 -7.96 -23.97
CA LEU A 474 2.39 -6.65 -23.34
C LEU A 474 1.57 -5.67 -24.21
N SER A 475 1.58 -5.81 -25.53
CA SER A 475 0.78 -4.96 -26.42
C SER A 475 -0.74 -5.24 -26.35
N TYR A 476 -1.15 -6.36 -25.77
CA TYR A 476 -2.55 -6.77 -25.59
C TYR A 476 -3.07 -6.57 -24.15
N GLN A 477 -2.31 -5.89 -23.27
CA GLN A 477 -2.71 -5.62 -21.87
C GLN A 477 -3.51 -4.29 -21.74
#